data_ff5fea6ac6262cbf37f580c86686f5b6
#
_entry.id   ff5fea6ac6262cbf37f580c86686f5b6
#
_cell.length_a   1.000
_cell.length_b   1.000
_cell.length_c   1.000
_cell.angle_alpha   90.00
_cell.angle_beta   90.00
_cell.angle_gamma   90.00
#
_symmetry.space_group_name_H-M   'P 1'
#
loop_
_entity.id
_entity.type
_entity.pdbx_description
1 polymer ?
#
loop_
_entity_poly.entity_id
_entity_poly.type
_entity_poly.pdbx_seq_one_letter_code
_entity_poly.pdbx_strand_id
1 'polypeptide(L)'
;MKQKLQIVTAIVAILIGLTACQKTTKDQLIGTWHYTATTTIDGGIINIEGTDTNKEDGTYSGVANAICTFYTEIDGVNVQIKMGISMKESGEWTVNDKEIVSSPTSSGVKVTYMRYYDPSDGSFLGELTGRELLEASDVFVQDLNLMEASTERILMLQENKYVTESIDDDGRKITATYTRVR
;
A
#
# COMPACT_ATOMS: atom_id res chain seq x y z
N MET A 1 -21.86 55.23 -11.55
CA MET A 1 -20.76 54.68 -10.70
C MET A 1 -21.23 53.63 -9.72
N LYS A 2 -22.35 53.78 -9.00
CA LYS A 2 -22.81 52.76 -7.99
C LYS A 2 -23.11 51.38 -8.55
N GLN A 3 -23.71 51.25 -9.75
CA GLN A 3 -24.00 49.95 -10.36
C GLN A 3 -22.75 49.13 -10.72
N LYS A 4 -21.66 49.79 -11.21
CA LYS A 4 -20.40 49.08 -11.53
C LYS A 4 -19.70 48.54 -10.25
N LEU A 5 -19.82 49.26 -9.14
CA LEU A 5 -19.26 48.83 -7.86
C LEU A 5 -19.99 47.60 -7.31
N GLN A 6 -21.34 47.54 -7.46
CA GLN A 6 -22.16 46.40 -7.02
C GLN A 6 -21.84 45.13 -7.83
N ILE A 7 -21.60 45.22 -9.13
CA ILE A 7 -21.24 44.09 -10.00
C ILE A 7 -19.85 43.53 -9.60
N VAL A 8 -18.88 44.42 -9.35
CA VAL A 8 -17.52 44.02 -8.95
C VAL A 8 -17.56 43.31 -7.60
N THR A 9 -18.34 43.81 -6.62
CA THR A 9 -18.50 43.19 -5.30
C THR A 9 -19.17 41.81 -5.39
N ALA A 10 -20.17 41.64 -6.26
CA ALA A 10 -20.81 40.35 -6.48
C ALA A 10 -19.88 39.31 -7.13
N ILE A 11 -19.05 39.72 -8.10
CA ILE A 11 -18.07 38.84 -8.75
C ILE A 11 -16.98 38.41 -7.75
N VAL A 12 -16.49 39.32 -6.92
CA VAL A 12 -15.49 39.00 -5.88
C VAL A 12 -16.07 38.04 -4.83
N ALA A 13 -17.33 38.23 -4.41
CA ALA A 13 -17.99 37.31 -3.47
C ALA A 13 -18.20 35.89 -4.07
N ILE A 14 -18.50 35.77 -5.36
CA ILE A 14 -18.62 34.49 -6.04
C ILE A 14 -17.25 33.79 -6.15
N LEU A 15 -16.19 34.52 -6.46
CA LEU A 15 -14.83 33.98 -6.53
C LEU A 15 -14.32 33.49 -5.16
N ILE A 16 -14.62 34.22 -4.08
CA ILE A 16 -14.26 33.80 -2.71
C ILE A 16 -15.09 32.57 -2.30
N GLY A 17 -16.37 32.52 -2.68
CA GLY A 17 -17.26 31.37 -2.38
C GLY A 17 -16.85 30.07 -3.09
N LEU A 18 -16.23 30.14 -4.25
CA LEU A 18 -15.75 28.98 -5.00
C LEU A 18 -14.43 28.42 -4.45
N THR A 19 -13.62 29.23 -3.79
CA THR A 19 -12.37 28.76 -3.15
C THR A 19 -12.58 28.16 -1.76
N ALA A 20 -13.71 28.43 -1.10
CA ALA A 20 -14.01 27.97 0.24
C ALA A 20 -14.46 26.49 0.34
N CYS A 21 -14.63 25.79 -0.80
CA CYS A 21 -15.08 24.40 -0.84
C CYS A 21 -14.11 23.41 -1.52
N GLN A 22 -12.89 23.80 -1.82
CA GLN A 22 -11.90 22.82 -2.29
C GLN A 22 -11.37 22.03 -1.10
N LYS A 23 -11.74 20.73 -1.06
CA LYS A 23 -11.16 19.78 -0.11
C LYS A 23 -9.64 19.78 -0.28
N THR A 24 -8.91 19.83 0.81
CA THR A 24 -7.46 19.67 0.80
C THR A 24 -7.10 18.25 0.33
N THR A 25 -5.87 18.03 -0.08
CA THR A 25 -5.37 16.67 -0.39
C THR A 25 -5.59 15.74 0.79
N LYS A 26 -5.34 16.20 2.02
CA LYS A 26 -5.60 15.44 3.25
C LYS A 26 -7.08 15.03 3.34
N ASP A 27 -8.02 15.97 3.20
CA ASP A 27 -9.46 15.70 3.31
C ASP A 27 -9.94 14.67 2.27
N GLN A 28 -9.32 14.66 1.10
CA GLN A 28 -9.64 13.70 0.05
C GLN A 28 -9.13 12.29 0.37
N LEU A 29 -8.06 12.16 1.15
CA LEU A 29 -7.46 10.87 1.52
C LEU A 29 -8.05 10.26 2.81
N ILE A 30 -8.76 11.04 3.63
CA ILE A 30 -9.48 10.51 4.80
C ILE A 30 -10.52 9.50 4.37
N GLY A 31 -10.60 8.36 5.07
CA GLY A 31 -11.55 7.28 4.83
C GLY A 31 -10.89 5.93 4.67
N THR A 32 -11.69 4.95 4.25
CA THR A 32 -11.22 3.57 4.05
C THR A 32 -11.00 3.31 2.57
N TRP A 33 -9.86 2.72 2.25
CA TRP A 33 -9.39 2.48 0.90
C TRP A 33 -8.96 1.04 0.74
N HIS A 34 -9.51 0.37 -0.24
CA HIS A 34 -9.00 -0.90 -0.73
C HIS A 34 -7.90 -0.64 -1.74
N TYR A 35 -6.76 -1.34 -1.63
CA TYR A 35 -5.64 -1.15 -2.54
C TYR A 35 -5.10 -2.45 -3.09
N THR A 36 -4.48 -2.34 -4.25
CA THR A 36 -3.69 -3.39 -4.88
C THR A 36 -2.35 -2.83 -5.34
N ALA A 37 -1.31 -3.62 -5.18
CA ALA A 37 0.02 -3.31 -5.69
C ALA A 37 0.69 -4.58 -6.22
N THR A 38 1.61 -4.42 -7.16
CA THR A 38 2.47 -5.50 -7.63
C THR A 38 3.89 -4.98 -7.69
N THR A 39 4.81 -5.74 -7.14
CA THR A 39 6.26 -5.46 -7.23
C THR A 39 7.02 -6.72 -7.59
N THR A 40 8.26 -6.54 -8.01
CA THR A 40 9.18 -7.64 -8.32
C THR A 40 10.27 -7.71 -7.27
N ILE A 41 10.66 -8.92 -6.93
CA ILE A 41 11.87 -9.22 -6.16
C ILE A 41 12.80 -10.04 -7.05
N ASP A 42 14.03 -10.26 -6.63
CA ASP A 42 14.96 -11.10 -7.38
C ASP A 42 14.39 -12.50 -7.58
N GLY A 43 14.13 -12.84 -8.85
CA GLY A 43 13.56 -14.13 -9.25
C GLY A 43 12.06 -14.30 -8.97
N GLY A 44 11.31 -13.22 -8.63
CA GLY A 44 9.91 -13.37 -8.28
C GLY A 44 9.03 -12.15 -8.41
N ILE A 45 7.76 -12.32 -8.03
CA ILE A 45 6.71 -11.31 -8.05
C ILE A 45 5.97 -11.34 -6.71
N ILE A 46 5.63 -10.16 -6.20
CA ILE A 46 4.76 -9.98 -5.03
C ILE A 46 3.50 -9.26 -5.49
N ASN A 47 2.35 -9.88 -5.28
CA ASN A 47 1.04 -9.24 -5.43
C ASN A 47 0.48 -8.96 -4.05
N ILE A 48 0.08 -7.72 -3.82
CA ILE A 48 -0.42 -7.21 -2.53
C ILE A 48 -1.84 -6.72 -2.74
N GLU A 49 -2.70 -7.07 -1.80
CA GLU A 49 -4.08 -6.58 -1.71
C GLU A 49 -4.38 -6.25 -0.25
N GLY A 50 -4.95 -5.07 0.01
CA GLY A 50 -5.17 -4.63 1.37
C GLY A 50 -6.26 -3.59 1.50
N THR A 51 -6.47 -3.17 2.74
CA THR A 51 -7.39 -2.09 3.10
C THR A 51 -6.76 -1.22 4.15
N ASP A 52 -6.69 0.08 3.87
CA ASP A 52 -6.18 1.11 4.78
C ASP A 52 -7.29 2.07 5.18
N THR A 53 -7.26 2.51 6.41
CA THR A 53 -8.16 3.54 6.93
C THR A 53 -7.33 4.70 7.45
N ASN A 54 -7.42 5.83 6.77
CA ASN A 54 -6.81 7.10 7.14
C ASN A 54 -7.83 7.95 7.91
N LYS A 55 -7.48 8.38 9.12
CA LYS A 55 -8.36 9.16 9.98
C LYS A 55 -7.99 10.63 9.97
N GLU A 56 -8.95 11.47 10.32
CA GLU A 56 -8.81 12.93 10.37
C GLU A 56 -7.74 13.37 11.39
N ASP A 57 -7.61 12.63 12.50
CA ASP A 57 -6.65 12.88 13.56
C ASP A 57 -5.18 12.61 13.17
N GLY A 58 -4.94 12.14 11.94
CA GLY A 58 -3.60 11.82 11.44
C GLY A 58 -3.13 10.41 11.80
N THR A 59 -4.01 9.55 12.32
CA THR A 59 -3.70 8.14 12.52
C THR A 59 -4.18 7.29 11.36
N TYR A 60 -3.52 6.15 11.12
CA TYR A 60 -3.97 5.16 10.14
C TYR A 60 -3.94 3.75 10.72
N SER A 61 -4.67 2.86 10.07
CA SER A 61 -4.59 1.42 10.30
C SER A 61 -4.84 0.67 8.99
N GLY A 62 -4.08 -0.38 8.76
CA GLY A 62 -4.16 -1.19 7.55
C GLY A 62 -4.07 -2.68 7.83
N VAL A 63 -4.65 -3.45 6.92
CA VAL A 63 -4.48 -4.90 6.82
C VAL A 63 -4.24 -5.25 5.36
N ALA A 64 -3.31 -6.15 5.12
CA ALA A 64 -3.01 -6.62 3.78
C ALA A 64 -2.71 -8.10 3.74
N ASN A 65 -2.92 -8.69 2.57
CA ASN A 65 -2.41 -10.01 2.22
C ASN A 65 -1.50 -9.86 1.01
N ALA A 66 -0.39 -10.57 1.02
CA ALA A 66 0.51 -10.65 -0.12
C ALA A 66 0.69 -12.10 -0.54
N ILE A 67 0.84 -12.30 -1.84
CA ILE A 67 1.25 -13.57 -2.44
C ILE A 67 2.59 -13.33 -3.13
N CYS A 68 3.63 -13.92 -2.55
CA CYS A 68 4.96 -13.95 -3.14
C CYS A 68 5.10 -15.21 -3.99
N THR A 69 5.55 -15.06 -5.22
CA THR A 69 5.89 -16.18 -6.11
C THR A 69 7.31 -15.98 -6.58
N PHE A 70 8.18 -16.92 -6.28
CA PHE A 70 9.59 -16.87 -6.68
C PHE A 70 10.11 -18.26 -7.07
N TYR A 71 11.24 -18.27 -7.78
CA TYR A 71 11.87 -19.48 -8.28
C TYR A 71 13.24 -19.63 -7.61
N THR A 72 13.54 -20.82 -7.17
CA THR A 72 14.84 -21.14 -6.57
C THR A 72 15.24 -22.58 -6.91
N GLU A 73 16.49 -22.92 -6.62
CA GLU A 73 16.99 -24.28 -6.73
C GLU A 73 17.16 -24.88 -5.32
N ILE A 74 16.58 -26.06 -5.11
CA ILE A 74 16.71 -26.84 -3.88
C ILE A 74 17.27 -28.19 -4.27
N ASP A 75 18.46 -28.54 -3.76
CA ASP A 75 19.17 -29.80 -4.03
C ASP A 75 19.35 -30.10 -5.54
N GLY A 76 19.60 -29.06 -6.35
CA GLY A 76 19.77 -29.20 -7.80
C GLY A 76 18.45 -29.25 -8.59
N VAL A 77 17.32 -29.07 -7.94
CA VAL A 77 15.98 -29.06 -8.57
C VAL A 77 15.41 -27.66 -8.56
N ASN A 78 15.00 -27.15 -9.72
CA ASN A 78 14.27 -25.89 -9.80
C ASN A 78 12.88 -26.04 -9.19
N VAL A 79 12.52 -25.13 -8.31
CA VAL A 79 11.24 -25.13 -7.58
C VAL A 79 10.61 -23.72 -7.65
N GLN A 80 9.30 -23.68 -7.90
CA GLN A 80 8.50 -22.48 -7.70
C GLN A 80 7.94 -22.49 -6.27
N ILE A 81 8.20 -21.44 -5.53
CA ILE A 81 7.65 -21.23 -4.18
C ILE A 81 6.53 -20.19 -4.24
N LYS A 82 5.37 -20.53 -3.68
CA LYS A 82 4.28 -19.58 -3.40
C LYS A 82 4.12 -19.43 -1.90
N MET A 83 4.29 -18.20 -1.41
CA MET A 83 4.18 -17.86 0.00
C MET A 83 3.05 -16.84 0.20
N GLY A 84 2.13 -17.15 1.08
CA GLY A 84 1.10 -16.22 1.54
C GLY A 84 1.56 -15.48 2.79
N ILE A 85 1.35 -14.17 2.81
CA ILE A 85 1.72 -13.29 3.92
C ILE A 85 0.48 -12.51 4.32
N SER A 86 0.22 -12.40 5.62
CA SER A 86 -0.77 -11.48 6.20
C SER A 86 -0.05 -10.41 6.99
N MET A 87 -0.43 -9.16 6.77
CA MET A 87 0.18 -7.97 7.37
C MET A 87 -0.88 -7.15 8.09
N LYS A 88 -0.50 -6.55 9.21
CA LYS A 88 -1.29 -5.55 9.93
C LYS A 88 -0.37 -4.41 10.33
N GLU A 89 -0.86 -3.20 10.17
CA GLU A 89 -0.07 -2.01 10.51
C GLU A 89 -0.98 -0.93 11.06
N SER A 90 -0.44 -0.11 11.95
CA SER A 90 -1.07 1.13 12.39
C SER A 90 0.00 2.14 12.77
N GLY A 91 -0.32 3.42 12.64
CA GLY A 91 0.64 4.48 12.90
C GLY A 91 0.06 5.85 12.66
N GLU A 92 0.95 6.79 12.38
CA GLU A 92 0.62 8.16 12.02
C GLU A 92 0.84 8.37 10.53
N TRP A 93 0.03 9.23 9.93
CA TRP A 93 0.19 9.64 8.54
C TRP A 93 0.09 11.14 8.39
N THR A 94 0.85 11.65 7.45
CA THR A 94 0.80 13.04 7.03
C THR A 94 0.75 13.10 5.51
N VAL A 95 0.26 14.22 4.99
CA VAL A 95 0.29 14.48 3.56
C VAL A 95 0.83 15.87 3.31
N ASN A 96 1.71 15.97 2.35
CA ASN A 96 2.30 17.21 1.86
C ASN A 96 2.07 17.26 0.35
N ASP A 97 1.20 18.12 -0.12
CA ASP A 97 0.79 18.34 -1.52
C ASP A 97 0.65 17.06 -2.38
N LYS A 98 1.74 16.36 -2.58
CA LYS A 98 1.83 15.18 -3.47
C LYS A 98 2.46 13.95 -2.83
N GLU A 99 2.75 14.00 -1.55
CA GLU A 99 3.40 12.90 -0.85
C GLU A 99 2.61 12.52 0.40
N ILE A 100 2.42 11.23 0.60
CA ILE A 100 1.90 10.62 1.82
C ILE A 100 3.10 10.05 2.54
N VAL A 101 3.27 10.42 3.80
CA VAL A 101 4.28 9.84 4.69
C VAL A 101 3.55 9.06 5.76
N SER A 102 3.82 7.76 5.85
CA SER A 102 3.30 6.86 6.86
C SER A 102 4.42 6.46 7.81
N SER A 103 4.16 6.61 9.10
CA SER A 103 5.10 6.28 10.18
C SER A 103 4.49 5.21 11.07
N PRO A 104 4.85 3.93 10.89
CA PRO A 104 4.31 2.84 11.69
C PRO A 104 4.65 3.00 13.18
N THR A 105 3.68 2.76 14.05
CA THR A 105 3.87 2.64 15.49
C THR A 105 3.62 1.21 15.98
N SER A 106 2.96 0.41 15.17
CA SER A 106 2.74 -1.02 15.39
C SER A 106 2.65 -1.72 14.05
N SER A 107 3.38 -2.81 13.91
CA SER A 107 3.35 -3.66 12.73
C SER A 107 3.39 -5.12 13.12
N GLY A 108 2.77 -5.98 12.33
CA GLY A 108 2.81 -7.43 12.49
C GLY A 108 2.68 -8.12 11.15
N VAL A 109 3.57 -9.08 10.92
CA VAL A 109 3.62 -9.91 9.71
C VAL A 109 3.54 -11.37 10.11
N LYS A 110 2.83 -12.15 9.33
CA LYS A 110 2.70 -13.59 9.49
C LYS A 110 2.71 -14.27 8.14
N VAL A 111 3.57 -15.27 7.96
CA VAL A 111 3.47 -16.21 6.84
C VAL A 111 2.31 -17.16 7.12
N THR A 112 1.38 -17.25 6.18
CA THR A 112 0.14 -18.03 6.32
C THR A 112 0.25 -19.41 5.67
N TYR A 113 1.06 -19.52 4.63
CA TYR A 113 1.41 -20.77 3.96
C TYR A 113 2.71 -20.62 3.16
N MET A 114 3.39 -21.73 2.90
CA MET A 114 4.51 -21.84 1.96
C MET A 114 4.40 -23.15 1.19
N ARG A 115 4.22 -23.05 -0.13
CA ARG A 115 3.94 -24.17 -1.03
C ARG A 115 4.95 -24.25 -2.14
N TYR A 116 5.29 -25.45 -2.53
CA TYR A 116 6.27 -25.78 -3.55
C TYR A 116 5.60 -26.41 -4.77
N TYR A 117 6.03 -25.98 -5.94
CA TYR A 117 5.50 -26.46 -7.22
C TYR A 117 6.64 -26.75 -8.19
N ASP A 118 6.43 -27.73 -9.05
CA ASP A 118 7.31 -27.93 -10.21
C ASP A 118 7.08 -26.79 -11.21
N PRO A 119 8.12 -26.00 -11.56
CA PRO A 119 7.95 -24.88 -12.48
C PRO A 119 7.68 -25.31 -13.93
N SER A 120 7.92 -26.57 -14.30
CA SER A 120 7.76 -27.08 -15.67
C SER A 120 6.30 -27.38 -16.02
N ASP A 121 5.52 -27.90 -15.06
CA ASP A 121 4.12 -28.29 -15.27
C ASP A 121 3.15 -27.74 -14.23
N GLY A 122 3.67 -27.04 -13.19
CA GLY A 122 2.88 -26.45 -12.12
C GLY A 122 2.35 -27.47 -11.11
N SER A 123 2.83 -28.72 -11.14
CA SER A 123 2.40 -29.75 -10.18
C SER A 123 2.80 -29.39 -8.75
N PHE A 124 1.92 -29.69 -7.80
CA PHE A 124 2.17 -29.47 -6.37
C PHE A 124 3.17 -30.50 -5.83
N LEU A 125 4.26 -30.02 -5.25
CA LEU A 125 5.32 -30.85 -4.69
C LEU A 125 5.20 -31.03 -3.15
N GLY A 126 4.63 -30.01 -2.46
CA GLY A 126 4.50 -30.04 -1.02
C GLY A 126 4.23 -28.68 -0.40
N GLU A 127 4.06 -28.66 0.92
CA GLU A 127 3.91 -27.42 1.69
C GLU A 127 4.58 -27.57 3.06
N LEU A 128 5.06 -26.45 3.61
CA LEU A 128 5.49 -26.40 5.02
C LEU A 128 4.27 -26.30 5.91
N THR A 129 4.28 -27.08 6.98
CA THR A 129 3.21 -27.07 7.98
C THR A 129 3.76 -27.05 9.41
N GLY A 130 2.91 -26.65 10.35
CA GLY A 130 3.23 -26.71 11.78
C GLY A 130 4.54 -25.95 12.11
N ARG A 131 5.50 -26.66 12.71
CA ARG A 131 6.75 -26.10 13.21
C ARG A 131 7.65 -25.59 12.07
N GLU A 132 7.74 -26.30 10.96
CA GLU A 132 8.58 -25.92 9.81
C GLU A 132 8.13 -24.59 9.22
N LEU A 133 6.81 -24.37 9.09
CA LEU A 133 6.26 -23.09 8.62
C LEU A 133 6.56 -21.96 9.62
N LEU A 134 6.51 -22.21 10.90
CA LEU A 134 6.85 -21.21 11.92
C LEU A 134 8.32 -20.81 11.86
N GLU A 135 9.23 -21.77 11.79
CA GLU A 135 10.67 -21.52 11.68
C GLU A 135 11.02 -20.73 10.39
N ALA A 136 10.44 -21.11 9.26
CA ALA A 136 10.61 -20.35 8.01
C ALA A 136 10.02 -18.93 8.08
N SER A 137 8.87 -18.78 8.75
CA SER A 137 8.24 -17.48 9.00
C SER A 137 9.10 -16.56 9.84
N ASP A 138 9.69 -17.09 10.92
CA ASP A 138 10.53 -16.32 11.84
C ASP A 138 11.78 -15.78 11.11
N VAL A 139 12.42 -16.59 10.27
CA VAL A 139 13.55 -16.17 9.45
C VAL A 139 13.15 -15.05 8.50
N PHE A 140 12.04 -15.22 7.78
CA PHE A 140 11.53 -14.23 6.82
C PHE A 140 11.20 -12.90 7.49
N VAL A 141 10.52 -12.93 8.65
CA VAL A 141 10.07 -11.73 9.35
C VAL A 141 11.23 -10.95 9.98
N GLN A 142 12.30 -11.63 10.43
CA GLN A 142 13.48 -10.98 11.00
C GLN A 142 14.19 -10.04 10.01
N ASP A 143 14.13 -10.34 8.72
CA ASP A 143 14.78 -9.54 7.68
C ASP A 143 13.92 -8.33 7.23
N LEU A 144 12.68 -8.20 7.74
CA LEU A 144 11.80 -7.11 7.36
C LEU A 144 11.91 -5.91 8.32
N ASN A 145 12.22 -4.75 7.78
CA ASN A 145 12.21 -3.49 8.54
C ASN A 145 10.79 -2.89 8.61
N LEU A 146 9.93 -3.48 9.44
CA LEU A 146 8.50 -3.20 9.50
C LEU A 146 8.11 -1.89 10.20
N MET A 147 9.07 -1.20 10.81
CA MET A 147 8.82 0.02 11.59
C MET A 147 9.43 1.26 10.94
N GLU A 148 9.87 1.14 9.71
CA GLU A 148 10.43 2.26 8.97
C GLU A 148 9.34 3.12 8.33
N ALA A 149 9.52 4.44 8.36
CA ALA A 149 8.60 5.35 7.72
C ALA A 149 8.67 5.17 6.20
N SER A 150 7.53 5.12 5.55
CA SER A 150 7.40 5.03 4.10
C SER A 150 6.91 6.34 3.50
N THR A 151 7.35 6.64 2.30
CA THR A 151 6.89 7.80 1.53
C THR A 151 6.32 7.34 0.19
N GLU A 152 5.09 7.73 -0.06
CA GLU A 152 4.40 7.46 -1.33
C GLU A 152 4.08 8.76 -2.05
N ARG A 153 4.48 8.86 -3.30
CA ARG A 153 4.14 10.00 -4.16
C ARG A 153 2.78 9.79 -4.82
N ILE A 154 1.89 10.76 -4.68
CA ILE A 154 0.57 10.75 -5.33
C ILE A 154 0.75 11.06 -6.82
N LEU A 155 0.43 10.10 -7.68
CA LEU A 155 0.43 10.25 -9.14
C LEU A 155 -0.93 10.73 -9.65
N MET A 156 -2.02 10.30 -9.00
CA MET A 156 -3.39 10.66 -9.35
C MET A 156 -4.24 10.69 -8.07
N LEU A 157 -5.11 11.68 -7.95
CA LEU A 157 -6.07 11.77 -6.85
C LEU A 157 -7.44 12.18 -7.41
N GLN A 158 -8.44 11.36 -7.15
CA GLN A 158 -9.86 11.53 -7.50
C GLN A 158 -10.72 11.18 -6.29
N GLU A 159 -11.99 11.52 -6.29
CA GLU A 159 -12.90 11.30 -5.17
C GLU A 159 -12.93 9.85 -4.67
N ASN A 160 -12.93 8.87 -5.57
CA ASN A 160 -13.09 7.46 -5.26
C ASN A 160 -11.88 6.60 -5.65
N LYS A 161 -10.80 7.22 -6.12
CA LYS A 161 -9.59 6.50 -6.56
C LYS A 161 -8.36 7.38 -6.44
N TYR A 162 -7.27 6.81 -5.95
CA TYR A 162 -5.95 7.43 -6.10
C TYR A 162 -4.89 6.39 -6.45
N VAL A 163 -3.77 6.87 -6.99
CA VAL A 163 -2.63 6.04 -7.37
C VAL A 163 -1.39 6.66 -6.77
N THR A 164 -0.55 5.83 -6.17
CA THR A 164 0.74 6.24 -5.62
C THR A 164 1.89 5.49 -6.28
N GLU A 165 3.07 6.04 -6.14
CA GLU A 165 4.35 5.42 -6.46
C GLU A 165 5.25 5.54 -5.23
N SER A 166 5.82 4.44 -4.76
CA SER A 166 6.92 4.40 -3.80
C SER A 166 8.16 3.80 -4.44
N ILE A 167 9.30 3.97 -3.78
CA ILE A 167 10.58 3.39 -4.21
C ILE A 167 11.08 2.56 -3.04
N ASP A 168 11.37 1.28 -3.29
CA ASP A 168 11.96 0.40 -2.28
C ASP A 168 13.48 0.64 -2.12
N ASP A 169 14.09 -0.03 -1.15
CA ASP A 169 15.51 0.12 -0.84
C ASP A 169 16.44 -0.27 -2.00
N ASP A 170 15.97 -1.11 -2.91
CA ASP A 170 16.68 -1.52 -4.12
C ASP A 170 16.47 -0.54 -5.29
N GLY A 171 15.73 0.56 -5.07
CA GLY A 171 15.42 1.57 -6.09
C GLY A 171 14.31 1.15 -7.07
N ARG A 172 13.57 0.08 -6.78
CA ARG A 172 12.46 -0.38 -7.63
C ARG A 172 11.21 0.42 -7.32
N LYS A 173 10.48 0.75 -8.36
CA LYS A 173 9.22 1.47 -8.24
C LYS A 173 8.06 0.52 -7.98
N ILE A 174 7.29 0.83 -6.94
CA ILE A 174 6.07 0.14 -6.58
C ILE A 174 4.90 1.08 -6.84
N THR A 175 3.95 0.66 -7.66
CA THR A 175 2.74 1.44 -7.91
C THR A 175 1.56 0.78 -7.20
N ALA A 176 0.88 1.53 -6.35
CA ALA A 176 -0.34 1.09 -5.68
C ALA A 176 -1.56 1.85 -6.21
N THR A 177 -2.65 1.13 -6.38
CA THR A 177 -3.94 1.68 -6.79
C THR A 177 -4.93 1.52 -5.65
N TYR A 178 -5.51 2.62 -5.20
CA TYR A 178 -6.46 2.70 -4.11
C TYR A 178 -7.86 3.02 -4.63
N THR A 179 -8.87 2.33 -4.14
CA THR A 179 -10.28 2.56 -4.44
C THR A 179 -11.04 2.74 -3.13
N ARG A 180 -11.87 3.77 -3.03
CA ARG A 180 -12.62 4.09 -1.81
C ARG A 180 -13.63 2.99 -1.49
N VAL A 181 -13.61 2.50 -0.27
CA VAL A 181 -14.63 1.60 0.26
C VAL A 181 -15.88 2.42 0.62
N ARG A 182 -17.04 1.98 0.14
CA ARG A 182 -18.34 2.65 0.39
C ARG A 182 -19.06 2.04 1.58
#